data_4033e36d121af9fc10e822c29010d5b4
#
_entry.id   4033e36d121af9fc10e822c29010d5b4
#
_cell.length_a   1.000
_cell.length_b   1.000
_cell.length_c   1.000
_cell.angle_alpha   90.00
_cell.angle_beta   90.00
_cell.angle_gamma   90.00
#
_symmetry.space_group_name_H-M   'P 1'
#
loop_
_entity.id
_entity.type
_entity.pdbx_description
1 polymer ?
#
loop_
_entity_poly.entity_id
_entity_poly.type
_entity_poly.pdbx_seq_one_letter_code
_entity_poly.pdbx_strand_id
1 'polypeptide(L)'
;MQFIKGVTFAAFPHKGSFETKEARESLNRLKENTGANFITLVPNGLQDTPQSEEISYTTDATVSDEELISMIEYAHEIGLRVALKPTANCKNGTWRAHINFFDKDVPCEPKWSNWFAAYTDFQLHYAAIAEKTGCEMFLAGCEMVMSERREKEWRKLIADIRTVYSGPVSYNTDKYQEDNITWWDCVDVISSSGYYPITDWEQELDRIEPVVKKYGKPFFFAECGCMSTEGSSKVPNDWSVRGDVNLQEQADWYTTMFEACKKRPWVEGFCLWDWASKQYPACKAATNGGYDIYEKPAQAVVKKYYDMF
;
A
#
# COMPACT_ATOMS: atom_id res chain seq x y z
N MET A 1 11.86 7.37 13.18
CA MET A 1 11.13 6.07 13.04
C MET A 1 12.14 4.96 12.72
N GLN A 2 11.94 3.70 13.16
CA GLN A 2 12.79 2.60 12.69
C GLN A 2 12.54 2.40 11.19
N PHE A 3 13.59 2.25 10.38
CA PHE A 3 13.50 2.09 8.94
C PHE A 3 12.53 0.96 8.54
N ILE A 4 11.61 1.25 7.62
CA ILE A 4 10.61 0.30 7.13
C ILE A 4 11.21 -0.50 5.96
N LYS A 5 11.53 -1.78 6.19
CA LYS A 5 11.89 -2.76 5.18
C LYS A 5 10.66 -3.61 4.91
N GLY A 6 9.68 -3.02 4.23
CA GLY A 6 8.33 -3.55 4.14
C GLY A 6 8.02 -4.21 2.80
N VAL A 7 7.01 -5.05 2.83
CA VAL A 7 6.39 -5.65 1.64
C VAL A 7 4.88 -5.73 1.86
N THR A 8 4.08 -5.40 0.86
CA THR A 8 2.64 -5.65 0.87
C THR A 8 2.39 -7.14 0.70
N PHE A 9 1.78 -7.75 1.72
CA PHE A 9 1.49 -9.18 1.73
C PHE A 9 0.04 -9.44 1.32
N ALA A 10 -0.17 -10.23 0.26
CA ALA A 10 -1.47 -10.55 -0.31
C ALA A 10 -2.30 -9.29 -0.61
N ALA A 11 -1.95 -8.57 -1.66
CA ALA A 11 -2.50 -7.26 -2.02
C ALA A 11 -4.03 -7.19 -2.20
N PHE A 12 -4.68 -8.30 -2.52
CA PHE A 12 -6.13 -8.40 -2.70
C PHE A 12 -6.69 -9.63 -1.96
N PRO A 13 -6.65 -9.64 -0.61
CA PRO A 13 -7.08 -10.79 0.15
C PRO A 13 -8.61 -10.92 0.11
N HIS A 14 -9.07 -12.14 0.01
CA HIS A 14 -10.47 -12.56 0.14
C HIS A 14 -10.58 -13.62 1.23
N LYS A 15 -11.78 -14.00 1.58
CA LYS A 15 -12.04 -15.05 2.57
C LYS A 15 -11.27 -16.33 2.20
N GLY A 16 -10.56 -16.90 3.17
CA GLY A 16 -9.67 -18.04 3.01
C GLY A 16 -8.23 -17.71 2.61
N SER A 17 -7.90 -16.43 2.34
CA SER A 17 -6.54 -16.03 1.92
C SER A 17 -5.48 -16.25 2.98
N PHE A 18 -5.83 -16.16 4.27
CA PHE A 18 -4.90 -16.22 5.39
C PHE A 18 -5.03 -17.48 6.26
N GLU A 19 -6.08 -18.27 6.07
CA GLU A 19 -6.34 -19.50 6.87
C GLU A 19 -5.40 -20.65 6.53
N THR A 20 -4.74 -20.60 5.38
CA THR A 20 -3.97 -21.72 4.86
C THR A 20 -2.57 -21.81 5.48
N LYS A 21 -2.05 -23.04 5.60
CA LYS A 21 -0.65 -23.26 5.98
C LYS A 21 0.31 -22.62 4.99
N GLU A 22 -0.04 -22.63 3.70
CA GLU A 22 0.72 -22.03 2.62
C GLU A 22 0.89 -20.52 2.80
N ALA A 23 -0.11 -19.81 3.34
CA ALA A 23 -0.01 -18.37 3.60
C ALA A 23 1.05 -18.08 4.68
N ARG A 24 1.07 -18.84 5.77
CA ARG A 24 2.10 -18.72 6.81
C ARG A 24 3.49 -19.09 6.31
N GLU A 25 3.61 -20.17 5.52
CA GLU A 25 4.88 -20.54 4.89
C GLU A 25 5.35 -19.47 3.90
N SER A 26 4.44 -18.85 3.15
CA SER A 26 4.77 -17.74 2.25
C SER A 26 5.27 -16.51 3.00
N LEU A 27 4.67 -16.18 4.15
CA LEU A 27 5.11 -15.07 4.98
C LEU A 27 6.51 -15.33 5.59
N ASN A 28 6.80 -16.55 6.01
CA ASN A 28 8.15 -16.93 6.46
C ASN A 28 9.17 -16.75 5.33
N ARG A 29 8.87 -17.24 4.13
CA ARG A 29 9.76 -17.07 2.96
C ARG A 29 9.96 -15.59 2.62
N LEU A 30 8.92 -14.77 2.69
CA LEU A 30 9.03 -13.32 2.51
C LEU A 30 10.11 -12.76 3.43
N LYS A 31 9.99 -13.01 4.74
CA LYS A 31 10.94 -12.51 5.74
C LYS A 31 12.37 -13.03 5.49
N GLU A 32 12.53 -14.32 5.31
CA GLU A 32 13.84 -14.97 5.12
C GLU A 32 14.53 -14.52 3.83
N ASN A 33 13.77 -14.48 2.73
CA ASN A 33 14.31 -14.22 1.40
C ASN A 33 14.56 -12.75 1.11
N THR A 34 13.86 -11.84 1.80
CA THR A 34 14.00 -10.39 1.56
C THR A 34 14.69 -9.65 2.69
N GLY A 35 14.72 -10.19 3.91
CA GLY A 35 15.17 -9.46 5.09
C GLY A 35 14.17 -8.41 5.56
N ALA A 36 12.90 -8.51 5.15
CA ALA A 36 11.84 -7.62 5.58
C ALA A 36 11.66 -7.64 7.12
N ASN A 37 11.36 -6.47 7.69
CA ASN A 37 11.01 -6.29 9.10
C ASN A 37 9.58 -5.77 9.28
N PHE A 38 8.85 -5.61 8.18
CA PHE A 38 7.54 -4.95 8.15
C PHE A 38 6.68 -5.51 7.02
N ILE A 39 5.39 -5.68 7.26
CA ILE A 39 4.42 -5.99 6.22
C ILE A 39 3.25 -5.01 6.25
N THR A 40 2.65 -4.78 5.09
CA THR A 40 1.35 -4.11 4.98
C THR A 40 0.30 -5.13 4.59
N LEU A 41 -0.76 -5.23 5.40
CA LEU A 41 -1.97 -6.00 5.11
C LEU A 41 -3.05 -5.05 4.58
N VAL A 42 -3.74 -5.45 3.52
CA VAL A 42 -4.65 -4.60 2.75
C VAL A 42 -6.07 -5.18 2.73
N PRO A 43 -6.82 -5.11 3.86
CA PRO A 43 -8.21 -5.52 3.84
C PRO A 43 -9.02 -4.64 2.90
N ASN A 44 -9.90 -5.27 2.08
CA ASN A 44 -10.64 -4.57 1.04
C ASN A 44 -12.02 -4.12 1.50
N GLY A 45 -12.40 -2.89 1.15
CA GLY A 45 -13.77 -2.42 1.09
C GLY A 45 -14.24 -2.38 -0.37
N LEU A 46 -15.41 -2.89 -0.67
CA LEU A 46 -15.92 -3.04 -2.03
C LEU A 46 -17.14 -2.16 -2.25
N GLN A 47 -17.07 -1.28 -3.24
CA GLN A 47 -18.21 -0.51 -3.76
C GLN A 47 -18.46 -0.88 -5.22
N ASP A 48 -19.70 -0.74 -5.72
CA ASP A 48 -20.03 -1.20 -7.07
C ASP A 48 -19.36 -0.37 -8.16
N THR A 49 -19.42 0.95 -8.04
CA THR A 49 -18.86 1.93 -8.99
C THR A 49 -18.20 3.07 -8.24
N PRO A 50 -17.43 3.95 -8.90
CA PRO A 50 -16.85 5.15 -8.27
C PRO A 50 -17.89 6.12 -7.67
N GLN A 51 -19.16 6.01 -8.09
CA GLN A 51 -20.27 6.85 -7.60
C GLN A 51 -21.15 6.14 -6.57
N SER A 52 -20.81 4.89 -6.17
CA SER A 52 -21.52 4.20 -5.10
C SER A 52 -21.15 4.80 -3.74
N GLU A 53 -22.14 4.99 -2.86
CA GLU A 53 -21.95 5.55 -1.52
C GLU A 53 -21.73 4.43 -0.48
N GLU A 54 -22.12 3.19 -0.78
CA GLU A 54 -21.99 2.04 0.11
C GLU A 54 -20.67 1.31 -0.09
N ILE A 55 -20.06 0.88 1.01
CA ILE A 55 -18.82 0.10 1.03
C ILE A 55 -19.07 -1.18 1.82
N SER A 56 -18.92 -2.33 1.17
CA SER A 56 -19.08 -3.65 1.76
C SER A 56 -17.70 -4.24 2.10
N TYR A 57 -17.48 -4.65 3.34
CA TYR A 57 -16.19 -5.18 3.80
C TYR A 57 -16.32 -6.44 4.67
N THR A 58 -17.55 -6.96 4.84
CA THR A 58 -17.86 -8.20 5.56
C THR A 58 -18.52 -9.22 4.65
N THR A 59 -17.87 -9.56 3.53
CA THR A 59 -18.39 -10.45 2.50
C THR A 59 -17.41 -11.58 2.20
N ASP A 60 -17.83 -12.62 1.46
CA ASP A 60 -16.91 -13.68 1.03
C ASP A 60 -15.83 -13.20 0.04
N ALA A 61 -15.99 -12.01 -0.55
CA ALA A 61 -14.99 -11.37 -1.40
C ALA A 61 -13.96 -10.53 -0.62
N THR A 62 -14.10 -10.45 0.71
CA THR A 62 -13.18 -9.74 1.61
C THR A 62 -12.64 -10.71 2.65
N VAL A 63 -11.46 -10.42 3.19
CA VAL A 63 -10.89 -11.24 4.27
C VAL A 63 -11.75 -11.11 5.52
N SER A 64 -11.92 -12.20 6.30
CA SER A 64 -12.62 -12.13 7.58
C SER A 64 -11.76 -11.49 8.66
N ASP A 65 -12.40 -10.97 9.70
CA ASP A 65 -11.71 -10.37 10.84
C ASP A 65 -10.82 -11.40 11.57
N GLU A 66 -11.32 -12.62 11.72
CA GLU A 66 -10.60 -13.72 12.37
C GLU A 66 -9.33 -14.10 11.62
N GLU A 67 -9.41 -14.20 10.27
CA GLU A 67 -8.27 -14.48 9.42
C GLU A 67 -7.23 -13.35 9.51
N LEU A 68 -7.70 -12.10 9.42
CA LEU A 68 -6.83 -10.92 9.48
C LEU A 68 -6.11 -10.83 10.83
N ILE A 69 -6.84 -10.96 11.93
CA ILE A 69 -6.29 -10.97 13.29
C ILE A 69 -5.26 -12.09 13.44
N SER A 70 -5.60 -13.32 13.02
CA SER A 70 -4.69 -14.47 13.10
C SER A 70 -3.40 -14.25 12.28
N MET A 71 -3.48 -13.58 11.13
CA MET A 71 -2.29 -13.28 10.32
C MET A 71 -1.44 -12.16 10.93
N ILE A 72 -2.05 -11.14 11.54
CA ILE A 72 -1.33 -10.09 12.28
C ILE A 72 -0.58 -10.71 13.47
N GLU A 73 -1.26 -11.52 14.28
CA GLU A 73 -0.65 -12.19 15.43
C GLU A 73 0.53 -13.09 15.00
N TYR A 74 0.35 -13.84 13.91
CA TYR A 74 1.43 -14.66 13.37
C TYR A 74 2.60 -13.84 12.85
N ALA A 75 2.35 -12.72 12.18
CA ALA A 75 3.41 -11.81 11.74
C ALA A 75 4.23 -11.27 12.93
N HIS A 76 3.56 -10.87 14.01
CA HIS A 76 4.22 -10.46 15.26
C HIS A 76 5.01 -11.61 15.91
N GLU A 77 4.44 -12.83 15.96
CA GLU A 77 5.12 -14.02 16.49
C GLU A 77 6.45 -14.28 15.80
N ILE A 78 6.51 -14.12 14.48
CA ILE A 78 7.76 -14.27 13.72
C ILE A 78 8.62 -12.99 13.68
N GLY A 79 8.25 -11.93 14.42
CA GLY A 79 9.01 -10.69 14.57
C GLY A 79 8.92 -9.74 13.40
N LEU A 80 7.80 -9.71 12.68
CA LEU A 80 7.47 -8.67 11.70
C LEU A 80 6.59 -7.60 12.35
N ARG A 81 6.81 -6.34 12.04
CA ARG A 81 5.88 -5.25 12.33
C ARG A 81 4.79 -5.22 11.25
N VAL A 82 3.61 -4.75 11.61
CA VAL A 82 2.44 -4.76 10.73
C VAL A 82 1.82 -3.38 10.58
N ALA A 83 1.50 -2.99 9.35
CA ALA A 83 0.53 -1.93 9.09
C ALA A 83 -0.76 -2.50 8.53
N LEU A 84 -1.89 -1.91 8.92
CA LEU A 84 -3.15 -2.09 8.20
C LEU A 84 -3.38 -0.91 7.25
N LYS A 85 -3.74 -1.25 6.01
CA LYS A 85 -4.07 -0.30 4.93
C LYS A 85 -5.42 -0.66 4.31
N PRO A 86 -6.55 -0.40 4.99
CA PRO A 86 -7.87 -0.70 4.44
C PRO A 86 -8.11 0.09 3.15
N THR A 87 -8.38 -0.61 2.06
CA THR A 87 -8.42 -0.01 0.72
C THR A 87 -9.77 -0.22 0.06
N ALA A 88 -10.45 0.87 -0.33
CA ALA A 88 -11.69 0.79 -1.08
C ALA A 88 -11.40 0.49 -2.57
N ASN A 89 -12.16 -0.45 -3.14
CA ASN A 89 -12.05 -0.85 -4.54
C ASN A 89 -13.42 -0.89 -5.21
N CYS A 90 -13.48 -0.55 -6.51
CA CYS A 90 -14.72 -0.62 -7.28
C CYS A 90 -14.84 -2.01 -7.96
N LYS A 91 -15.98 -2.68 -7.75
CA LYS A 91 -16.25 -4.02 -8.35
C LYS A 91 -16.28 -4.00 -9.88
N ASN A 92 -16.59 -2.85 -10.47
CA ASN A 92 -16.57 -2.69 -11.92
C ASN A 92 -15.16 -2.54 -12.53
N GLY A 93 -14.10 -2.65 -11.70
CA GLY A 93 -12.71 -2.53 -12.14
C GLY A 93 -12.20 -1.10 -12.33
N THR A 94 -13.02 -0.08 -12.07
CA THR A 94 -12.55 1.31 -12.10
C THR A 94 -11.60 1.56 -10.93
N TRP A 95 -10.47 2.16 -11.20
CA TRP A 95 -9.49 2.50 -10.17
C TRP A 95 -10.08 3.48 -9.14
N ARG A 96 -9.86 3.24 -7.85
CA ARG A 96 -10.37 4.03 -6.72
C ARG A 96 -10.04 5.53 -6.79
N ALA A 97 -8.98 5.91 -7.49
CA ALA A 97 -8.64 7.31 -7.73
C ALA A 97 -9.76 8.11 -8.38
N HIS A 98 -10.66 7.44 -9.11
CA HIS A 98 -11.80 8.05 -9.79
C HIS A 98 -13.07 8.14 -8.93
N ILE A 99 -13.04 7.73 -7.65
CA ILE A 99 -14.17 7.93 -6.73
C ILE A 99 -14.38 9.43 -6.55
N ASN A 100 -15.53 9.91 -7.01
CA ASN A 100 -15.80 11.34 -7.11
C ASN A 100 -17.30 11.63 -7.16
N PHE A 101 -17.71 12.73 -6.48
CA PHE A 101 -19.06 13.22 -6.43
C PHE A 101 -19.07 14.74 -6.67
N PHE A 102 -20.26 15.34 -6.81
CA PHE A 102 -20.37 16.79 -6.90
C PHE A 102 -19.85 17.46 -5.63
N ASP A 103 -19.16 18.59 -5.77
CA ASP A 103 -18.62 19.34 -4.62
C ASP A 103 -19.71 19.94 -3.74
N LYS A 104 -20.89 20.22 -4.32
CA LYS A 104 -22.11 20.61 -3.60
C LYS A 104 -23.15 19.52 -3.76
N ASP A 105 -23.85 19.22 -2.69
CA ASP A 105 -24.93 18.25 -2.71
C ASP A 105 -26.00 18.62 -3.74
N VAL A 106 -26.31 17.68 -4.62
CA VAL A 106 -27.39 17.79 -5.60
C VAL A 106 -28.53 16.85 -5.19
N PRO A 107 -29.78 17.28 -5.17
CA PRO A 107 -30.90 16.39 -4.85
C PRO A 107 -30.93 15.15 -5.77
N CYS A 108 -31.17 13.98 -5.18
CA CYS A 108 -31.24 12.67 -5.86
C CYS A 108 -29.93 12.19 -6.48
N GLU A 109 -28.80 12.84 -6.23
CA GLU A 109 -27.49 12.40 -6.67
C GLU A 109 -26.67 11.87 -5.49
N PRO A 110 -25.70 10.95 -5.70
CA PRO A 110 -24.76 10.50 -4.69
C PRO A 110 -23.93 11.65 -4.12
N LYS A 111 -23.54 11.55 -2.84
CA LYS A 111 -22.93 12.66 -2.08
C LYS A 111 -21.67 12.28 -1.36
N TRP A 112 -20.73 13.21 -1.28
CA TRP A 112 -19.54 13.06 -0.45
C TRP A 112 -19.87 12.75 1.02
N SER A 113 -20.91 13.39 1.58
CA SER A 113 -21.27 13.19 2.99
C SER A 113 -21.67 11.75 3.30
N ASN A 114 -22.42 11.09 2.40
CA ASN A 114 -22.84 9.70 2.58
C ASN A 114 -21.66 8.76 2.36
N TRP A 115 -20.89 9.00 1.30
CA TRP A 115 -19.70 8.20 1.02
C TRP A 115 -18.68 8.27 2.16
N PHE A 116 -18.35 9.47 2.67
CA PHE A 116 -17.43 9.60 3.80
C PHE A 116 -17.99 8.98 5.10
N ALA A 117 -19.30 8.95 5.30
CA ALA A 117 -19.89 8.22 6.42
C ALA A 117 -19.59 6.70 6.29
N ALA A 118 -19.90 6.09 5.15
CA ALA A 118 -19.62 4.67 4.91
C ALA A 118 -18.10 4.36 4.92
N TYR A 119 -17.28 5.27 4.35
CA TYR A 119 -15.83 5.12 4.36
C TYR A 119 -15.26 5.26 5.78
N THR A 120 -15.81 6.13 6.60
CA THR A 120 -15.42 6.26 8.02
C THR A 120 -15.75 4.99 8.78
N ASP A 121 -16.96 4.44 8.64
CA ASP A 121 -17.33 3.18 9.29
C ASP A 121 -16.37 2.03 8.89
N PHE A 122 -16.04 1.92 7.61
CA PHE A 122 -15.06 0.97 7.09
C PHE A 122 -13.68 1.16 7.71
N GLN A 123 -13.18 2.39 7.76
CA GLN A 123 -11.86 2.68 8.33
C GLN A 123 -11.81 2.46 9.85
N LEU A 124 -12.84 2.85 10.59
CA LEU A 124 -12.92 2.67 12.04
C LEU A 124 -12.99 1.19 12.43
N HIS A 125 -13.68 0.36 11.65
CA HIS A 125 -13.71 -1.08 11.86
C HIS A 125 -12.29 -1.66 11.87
N TYR A 126 -11.47 -1.36 10.86
CA TYR A 126 -10.10 -1.86 10.79
C TYR A 126 -9.13 -1.14 11.73
N ALA A 127 -9.39 0.12 12.07
CA ALA A 127 -8.64 0.83 13.11
C ALA A 127 -8.81 0.16 14.49
N ALA A 128 -10.02 -0.35 14.80
CA ALA A 128 -10.26 -1.12 16.02
C ALA A 128 -9.50 -2.46 16.02
N ILE A 129 -9.40 -3.13 14.87
CA ILE A 129 -8.58 -4.34 14.73
C ILE A 129 -7.10 -3.98 14.93
N ALA A 130 -6.61 -2.90 14.31
CA ALA A 130 -5.24 -2.45 14.45
C ALA A 130 -4.87 -2.16 15.91
N GLU A 131 -5.74 -1.47 16.65
CA GLU A 131 -5.54 -1.21 18.08
C GLU A 131 -5.52 -2.50 18.90
N LYS A 132 -6.52 -3.37 18.69
CA LYS A 132 -6.65 -4.65 19.40
C LYS A 132 -5.44 -5.57 19.22
N THR A 133 -4.86 -5.57 18.01
CA THR A 133 -3.74 -6.46 17.65
C THR A 133 -2.38 -5.81 17.80
N GLY A 134 -2.31 -4.50 18.13
CA GLY A 134 -1.06 -3.77 18.30
C GLY A 134 -0.31 -3.51 17.00
N CYS A 135 -1.02 -3.30 15.88
CA CYS A 135 -0.37 -2.90 14.64
C CYS A 135 0.46 -1.62 14.82
N GLU A 136 1.64 -1.57 14.22
CA GLU A 136 2.58 -0.47 14.37
C GLU A 136 2.24 0.76 13.53
N MET A 137 1.33 0.65 12.56
CA MET A 137 0.86 1.76 11.75
C MET A 137 -0.52 1.48 11.16
N PHE A 138 -1.29 2.55 10.96
CA PHE A 138 -2.56 2.52 10.24
C PHE A 138 -2.53 3.53 9.08
N LEU A 139 -2.83 3.06 7.86
CA LEU A 139 -2.95 3.93 6.70
C LEU A 139 -4.43 4.17 6.39
N ALA A 140 -4.88 5.41 6.55
CA ALA A 140 -6.29 5.81 6.44
C ALA A 140 -6.86 5.78 5.02
N GLY A 141 -6.09 5.32 4.05
CA GLY A 141 -6.50 5.18 2.65
C GLY A 141 -5.31 5.00 1.72
N CYS A 142 -5.65 4.68 0.46
CA CYS A 142 -4.69 4.42 -0.59
C CYS A 142 -5.19 5.02 -1.89
N GLU A 143 -4.42 5.97 -2.47
CA GLU A 143 -4.62 6.53 -3.82
C GLU A 143 -6.05 7.05 -4.10
N MET A 144 -6.63 7.74 -3.15
CA MET A 144 -8.00 8.27 -3.25
C MET A 144 -8.03 9.66 -3.94
N VAL A 145 -7.29 9.80 -5.05
CA VAL A 145 -6.87 11.04 -5.71
C VAL A 145 -7.96 12.10 -5.82
N MET A 146 -9.14 11.73 -6.37
CA MET A 146 -10.21 12.73 -6.56
C MET A 146 -10.85 13.16 -5.24
N SER A 147 -10.76 12.39 -4.17
CA SER A 147 -11.28 12.77 -2.86
C SER A 147 -10.28 13.59 -2.02
N GLU A 148 -8.99 13.62 -2.37
CA GLU A 148 -7.92 14.25 -1.59
C GLU A 148 -8.15 15.76 -1.40
N ARG A 149 -8.86 16.42 -2.34
CA ARG A 149 -9.28 17.82 -2.22
C ARG A 149 -10.32 18.06 -1.13
N ARG A 150 -10.93 17.01 -0.61
CA ARG A 150 -11.94 17.09 0.48
C ARG A 150 -11.24 17.17 1.85
N GLU A 151 -10.40 18.17 2.03
CA GLU A 151 -9.55 18.35 3.22
C GLU A 151 -10.33 18.25 4.53
N LYS A 152 -11.53 18.90 4.60
CA LYS A 152 -12.34 18.90 5.82
C LYS A 152 -12.78 17.50 6.23
N GLU A 153 -13.21 16.71 5.27
CA GLU A 153 -13.67 15.35 5.48
C GLU A 153 -12.50 14.41 5.82
N TRP A 154 -11.34 14.55 5.17
CA TRP A 154 -10.15 13.79 5.51
C TRP A 154 -9.62 14.11 6.91
N ARG A 155 -9.58 15.38 7.30
CA ARG A 155 -9.20 15.78 8.67
C ARG A 155 -10.14 15.20 9.71
N LYS A 156 -11.45 15.18 9.42
CA LYS A 156 -12.43 14.56 10.32
C LYS A 156 -12.19 13.05 10.43
N LEU A 157 -12.03 12.34 9.31
CA LEU A 157 -11.76 10.91 9.30
C LEU A 157 -10.52 10.55 10.14
N ILE A 158 -9.42 11.28 9.96
CA ILE A 158 -8.19 11.04 10.72
C ILE A 158 -8.41 11.33 12.21
N ALA A 159 -9.16 12.36 12.56
CA ALA A 159 -9.54 12.64 13.96
C ALA A 159 -10.41 11.51 14.54
N ASP A 160 -11.37 11.00 13.78
CA ASP A 160 -12.20 9.86 14.19
C ASP A 160 -11.35 8.59 14.39
N ILE A 161 -10.42 8.26 13.47
CA ILE A 161 -9.49 7.14 13.62
C ILE A 161 -8.70 7.24 14.92
N ARG A 162 -8.21 8.44 15.29
CA ARG A 162 -7.46 8.66 16.52
C ARG A 162 -8.28 8.46 17.80
N THR A 163 -9.60 8.40 17.71
CA THR A 163 -10.44 8.02 18.87
C THR A 163 -10.43 6.51 19.14
N VAL A 164 -10.00 5.72 18.17
CA VAL A 164 -10.03 4.26 18.19
C VAL A 164 -8.64 3.66 18.19
N TYR A 165 -7.70 4.25 17.44
CA TYR A 165 -6.33 3.77 17.27
C TYR A 165 -5.32 4.79 17.81
N SER A 166 -4.47 4.31 18.72
CA SER A 166 -3.47 5.12 19.45
C SER A 166 -2.10 5.22 18.77
N GLY A 167 -1.83 4.35 17.79
CA GLY A 167 -0.56 4.29 17.07
C GLY A 167 -0.43 5.32 15.96
N PRO A 168 0.69 5.31 15.22
CA PRO A 168 0.94 6.21 14.10
C PRO A 168 -0.07 6.04 12.96
N VAL A 169 -0.62 7.16 12.47
CA VAL A 169 -1.52 7.20 11.31
C VAL A 169 -0.81 7.81 10.12
N SER A 170 -0.97 7.18 8.95
CA SER A 170 -0.48 7.66 7.66
C SER A 170 -1.62 7.69 6.62
N TYR A 171 -1.31 8.18 5.44
CA TYR A 171 -2.14 8.10 4.25
C TYR A 171 -1.24 7.86 3.04
N ASN A 172 -1.62 6.90 2.18
CA ASN A 172 -0.88 6.59 0.96
C ASN A 172 -1.48 7.38 -0.23
N THR A 173 -0.89 8.54 -0.57
CA THR A 173 -1.27 9.22 -1.81
C THR A 173 -0.70 8.50 -3.03
N ASP A 174 -1.26 8.74 -4.21
CA ASP A 174 -0.67 8.26 -5.47
C ASP A 174 0.61 9.05 -5.81
N LYS A 175 1.46 8.47 -6.66
CA LYS A 175 2.61 9.17 -7.25
C LYS A 175 2.18 10.49 -7.88
N TYR A 176 3.05 11.48 -7.87
CA TYR A 176 2.84 12.84 -8.38
C TYR A 176 1.75 13.67 -7.66
N GLN A 177 1.19 13.17 -6.55
CA GLN A 177 0.12 13.87 -5.80
C GLN A 177 0.59 14.43 -4.45
N GLU A 178 1.81 14.19 -4.04
CA GLU A 178 2.30 14.47 -2.69
C GLU A 178 2.21 15.96 -2.33
N ASP A 179 2.38 16.86 -3.28
CA ASP A 179 2.28 18.32 -3.11
C ASP A 179 0.83 18.84 -3.19
N ASN A 180 -0.11 18.04 -3.70
CA ASN A 180 -1.53 18.38 -3.74
C ASN A 180 -2.23 18.18 -2.39
N ILE A 181 -1.66 17.38 -1.49
CA ILE A 181 -2.25 17.13 -0.16
C ILE A 181 -1.97 18.31 0.75
N THR A 182 -3.04 19.00 1.19
CA THR A 182 -2.95 20.19 2.07
C THR A 182 -3.05 19.83 3.55
N TRP A 183 -3.34 18.59 3.89
CA TRP A 183 -3.64 18.11 5.24
C TRP A 183 -2.60 17.08 5.79
N TRP A 184 -1.37 17.08 5.27
CA TRP A 184 -0.29 16.25 5.82
C TRP A 184 0.03 16.52 7.29
N ASP A 185 -0.34 17.71 7.81
CA ASP A 185 -0.15 18.04 9.21
C ASP A 185 -0.99 17.19 10.16
N CYS A 186 -2.12 16.60 9.71
CA CYS A 186 -2.98 15.78 10.57
C CYS A 186 -2.59 14.30 10.66
N VAL A 187 -1.68 13.81 9.81
CA VAL A 187 -1.08 12.45 9.92
C VAL A 187 0.26 12.49 10.65
N ASP A 188 0.77 11.33 11.06
CA ASP A 188 2.08 11.22 11.75
C ASP A 188 3.22 10.96 10.78
N VAL A 189 2.93 10.25 9.69
CA VAL A 189 3.88 9.84 8.66
C VAL A 189 3.32 10.18 7.28
N ILE A 190 4.12 10.81 6.42
CA ILE A 190 3.77 11.04 5.02
C ILE A 190 4.09 9.77 4.24
N SER A 191 3.19 9.32 3.38
CA SER A 191 3.51 8.22 2.48
C SER A 191 2.90 8.36 1.09
N SER A 192 3.55 7.76 0.11
CA SER A 192 3.20 7.84 -1.30
C SER A 192 3.44 6.53 -2.02
N SER A 193 2.85 6.37 -3.20
CA SER A 193 3.16 5.32 -4.15
C SER A 193 4.36 5.70 -5.01
N GLY A 194 5.40 4.88 -5.03
CA GLY A 194 6.66 5.12 -5.76
C GLY A 194 6.75 4.29 -7.05
N TYR A 195 5.82 4.45 -7.97
CA TYR A 195 5.86 3.78 -9.28
C TYR A 195 6.42 4.74 -10.35
N TYR A 196 7.63 5.26 -10.10
CA TYR A 196 8.27 6.18 -11.06
C TYR A 196 9.05 5.42 -12.14
N PRO A 197 9.07 5.95 -13.40
CA PRO A 197 9.96 5.45 -14.43
C PRO A 197 11.39 5.32 -13.92
N ILE A 198 12.11 4.31 -14.41
CA ILE A 198 13.48 4.03 -13.94
C ILE A 198 14.43 5.25 -14.08
N THR A 199 14.16 6.13 -15.04
CA THR A 199 14.96 7.34 -15.29
C THR A 199 14.63 8.51 -14.38
N ASP A 200 13.49 8.50 -13.67
CA ASP A 200 12.91 9.70 -13.07
C ASP A 200 13.09 9.79 -11.54
N TRP A 201 13.60 8.73 -10.90
CA TRP A 201 13.71 8.64 -9.44
C TRP A 201 14.38 9.85 -8.77
N GLU A 202 15.50 10.33 -9.28
CA GLU A 202 16.20 11.47 -8.67
C GLU A 202 15.35 12.75 -8.78
N GLN A 203 14.73 13.00 -9.93
CA GLN A 203 13.85 14.15 -10.15
C GLN A 203 12.63 14.11 -9.22
N GLU A 204 12.00 12.94 -9.07
CA GLU A 204 10.82 12.81 -8.22
C GLU A 204 11.17 12.94 -6.74
N LEU A 205 12.29 12.42 -6.30
CA LEU A 205 12.77 12.65 -4.93
C LEU A 205 13.05 14.13 -4.67
N ASP A 206 13.61 14.87 -5.64
CA ASP A 206 13.82 16.32 -5.53
C ASP A 206 12.48 17.10 -5.44
N ARG A 207 11.41 16.59 -6.11
CA ARG A 207 10.06 17.16 -6.04
C ARG A 207 9.38 16.89 -4.69
N ILE A 208 9.57 15.70 -4.12
CA ILE A 208 8.94 15.27 -2.84
C ILE A 208 9.62 15.93 -1.63
N GLU A 209 10.94 16.12 -1.67
CA GLU A 209 11.72 16.62 -0.54
C GLU A 209 11.17 17.94 0.07
N PRO A 210 10.75 18.96 -0.72
CA PRO A 210 10.13 20.17 -0.19
C PRO A 210 8.85 19.90 0.62
N VAL A 211 8.04 18.90 0.23
CA VAL A 211 6.83 18.50 0.97
C VAL A 211 7.22 17.94 2.34
N VAL A 212 8.17 16.99 2.36
CA VAL A 212 8.66 16.39 3.60
C VAL A 212 9.25 17.46 4.53
N LYS A 213 10.08 18.37 4.00
CA LYS A 213 10.64 19.48 4.76
C LYS A 213 9.59 20.44 5.31
N LYS A 214 8.57 20.77 4.50
CA LYS A 214 7.49 21.69 4.91
C LYS A 214 6.73 21.17 6.13
N TYR A 215 6.43 19.88 6.17
CA TYR A 215 5.66 19.30 7.26
C TYR A 215 6.51 18.71 8.38
N GLY A 216 7.81 18.48 8.15
CA GLY A 216 8.76 17.98 9.16
C GLY A 216 8.42 16.60 9.71
N LYS A 217 7.83 15.73 8.85
CA LYS A 217 7.38 14.40 9.23
C LYS A 217 8.19 13.31 8.52
N PRO A 218 8.32 12.11 9.13
CA PRO A 218 8.88 10.94 8.45
C PRO A 218 8.17 10.66 7.12
N PHE A 219 8.90 10.11 6.15
CA PHE A 219 8.36 9.73 4.86
C PHE A 219 8.77 8.30 4.49
N PHE A 220 7.86 7.53 3.90
CA PHE A 220 8.18 6.26 3.27
C PHE A 220 7.31 6.01 2.03
N PHE A 221 7.78 5.15 1.13
CA PHE A 221 6.97 4.68 0.02
C PHE A 221 6.09 3.52 0.49
N ALA A 222 4.78 3.77 0.64
CA ALA A 222 3.80 2.77 1.09
C ALA A 222 3.42 1.75 0.00
N GLU A 223 3.76 2.05 -1.24
CA GLU A 223 3.77 1.14 -2.37
C GLU A 223 4.92 1.50 -3.31
N CYS A 224 5.62 0.52 -3.83
CA CYS A 224 6.54 0.69 -4.95
C CYS A 224 6.86 -0.68 -5.56
N GLY A 225 6.96 -0.72 -6.87
CA GLY A 225 7.19 -1.97 -7.59
C GLY A 225 7.26 -1.78 -9.10
N CYS A 226 7.74 -2.81 -9.76
CA CYS A 226 7.83 -2.90 -11.22
C CYS A 226 7.58 -4.35 -11.64
N MET A 227 6.80 -4.57 -12.69
CA MET A 227 6.64 -5.91 -13.25
C MET A 227 7.94 -6.39 -13.92
N SER A 228 8.12 -7.71 -13.97
CA SER A 228 9.22 -8.34 -14.73
C SER A 228 8.83 -8.60 -16.19
N THR A 229 8.20 -7.61 -16.81
CA THR A 229 7.79 -7.60 -18.23
C THR A 229 8.53 -6.50 -18.95
N GLU A 230 9.01 -6.75 -20.15
CA GLU A 230 9.75 -5.79 -20.96
C GLU A 230 8.95 -4.48 -21.14
N GLY A 231 9.59 -3.35 -20.89
CA GLY A 231 9.01 -2.02 -20.95
C GLY A 231 8.34 -1.54 -19.66
N SER A 232 8.15 -2.42 -18.66
CA SER A 232 7.51 -2.04 -17.39
C SER A 232 8.30 -0.99 -16.61
N SER A 233 9.62 -0.97 -16.72
CA SER A 233 10.47 0.01 -16.02
C SER A 233 10.21 1.46 -16.46
N LYS A 234 9.56 1.68 -17.60
CA LYS A 234 9.18 3.01 -18.09
C LYS A 234 7.81 3.47 -17.62
N VAL A 235 6.94 2.52 -17.27
CA VAL A 235 5.56 2.74 -16.82
C VAL A 235 5.21 1.74 -15.69
N PRO A 236 5.92 1.76 -14.56
CA PRO A 236 5.87 0.68 -13.57
C PRO A 236 4.51 0.50 -12.90
N ASN A 237 3.62 1.48 -12.96
CA ASN A 237 2.24 1.40 -12.48
C ASN A 237 1.25 0.80 -13.49
N ASP A 238 1.65 0.54 -14.72
CA ASP A 238 0.74 0.05 -15.76
C ASP A 238 0.72 -1.48 -15.80
N TRP A 239 -0.30 -2.07 -15.19
CA TRP A 239 -0.53 -3.52 -15.18
C TRP A 239 -0.93 -4.07 -16.55
N SER A 240 -1.26 -3.21 -17.50
CA SER A 240 -1.66 -3.59 -18.84
C SER A 240 -0.49 -3.81 -19.79
N VAL A 241 0.73 -3.48 -19.39
CA VAL A 241 1.94 -3.74 -20.18
C VAL A 241 1.99 -5.21 -20.58
N ARG A 242 2.17 -5.45 -21.85
CA ARG A 242 2.33 -6.80 -22.44
C ARG A 242 3.64 -6.84 -23.21
N GLY A 243 4.46 -7.80 -22.90
CA GLY A 243 5.77 -8.00 -23.49
C GLY A 243 6.35 -9.33 -23.04
N ASP A 244 7.54 -9.64 -23.49
CA ASP A 244 8.29 -10.79 -23.01
C ASP A 244 8.70 -10.62 -21.54
N VAL A 245 8.90 -11.73 -20.85
CA VAL A 245 9.40 -11.68 -19.46
C VAL A 245 10.84 -11.18 -19.47
N ASN A 246 11.09 -10.10 -18.73
CA ASN A 246 12.40 -9.50 -18.53
C ASN A 246 12.71 -9.33 -17.04
N LEU A 247 13.21 -10.38 -16.42
CA LEU A 247 13.52 -10.40 -14.99
C LEU A 247 14.61 -9.40 -14.60
N GLN A 248 15.54 -9.12 -15.54
CA GLN A 248 16.63 -8.18 -15.28
C GLN A 248 16.12 -6.75 -15.23
N GLU A 249 15.17 -6.37 -16.08
CA GLU A 249 14.55 -5.05 -16.07
C GLU A 249 13.91 -4.74 -14.71
N GLN A 250 13.22 -5.71 -14.11
CA GLN A 250 12.67 -5.57 -12.75
C GLN A 250 13.80 -5.35 -11.72
N ALA A 251 14.87 -6.14 -11.79
CA ALA A 251 16.01 -6.02 -10.87
C ALA A 251 16.74 -4.69 -11.00
N ASP A 252 16.89 -4.19 -12.23
CA ASP A 252 17.53 -2.90 -12.52
C ASP A 252 16.67 -1.73 -11.99
N TRP A 253 15.34 -1.83 -12.14
CA TRP A 253 14.42 -0.84 -11.60
C TRP A 253 14.54 -0.74 -10.07
N TYR A 254 14.50 -1.88 -9.35
CA TYR A 254 14.67 -1.88 -7.89
C TYR A 254 16.05 -1.35 -7.48
N THR A 255 17.10 -1.71 -8.21
CA THR A 255 18.46 -1.21 -7.95
C THR A 255 18.51 0.30 -8.06
N THR A 256 17.94 0.86 -9.14
CA THR A 256 17.91 2.31 -9.37
C THR A 256 17.12 3.04 -8.29
N MET A 257 15.93 2.55 -7.93
CA MET A 257 15.12 3.07 -6.83
C MET A 257 15.93 3.15 -5.52
N PHE A 258 16.52 2.02 -5.10
CA PHE A 258 17.27 1.98 -3.85
C PHE A 258 18.51 2.90 -3.87
N GLU A 259 19.26 2.94 -4.98
CA GLU A 259 20.44 3.82 -5.08
C GLU A 259 20.08 5.30 -5.06
N ALA A 260 18.94 5.69 -5.64
CA ALA A 260 18.45 7.06 -5.57
C ALA A 260 17.98 7.40 -4.15
N CYS A 261 17.16 6.56 -3.54
CA CYS A 261 16.60 6.78 -2.20
C CYS A 261 17.67 6.76 -1.09
N LYS A 262 18.70 5.92 -1.21
CA LYS A 262 19.80 5.85 -0.24
C LYS A 262 20.52 7.19 -0.04
N LYS A 263 20.48 8.07 -1.04
CA LYS A 263 21.07 9.42 -0.96
C LYS A 263 20.15 10.42 -0.24
N ARG A 264 18.95 10.03 0.12
CA ARG A 264 17.89 10.87 0.70
C ARG A 264 17.58 10.41 2.13
N PRO A 265 18.23 10.95 3.17
CA PRO A 265 18.07 10.49 4.55
C PRO A 265 16.65 10.69 5.10
N TRP A 266 15.82 11.47 4.41
CA TRP A 266 14.41 11.67 4.75
C TRP A 266 13.50 10.54 4.25
N VAL A 267 13.99 9.64 3.38
CA VAL A 267 13.26 8.41 3.01
C VAL A 267 13.52 7.36 4.07
N GLU A 268 12.52 7.07 4.88
CA GLU A 268 12.63 6.18 6.03
C GLU A 268 12.05 4.78 5.78
N GLY A 269 11.78 4.42 4.52
CA GLY A 269 11.40 3.06 4.20
C GLY A 269 10.59 2.87 2.93
N PHE A 270 10.21 1.60 2.75
CA PHE A 270 9.47 1.10 1.60
C PHE A 270 8.48 0.02 2.04
N CYS A 271 7.36 -0.10 1.33
CA CYS A 271 6.52 -1.29 1.26
C CYS A 271 6.42 -1.71 -0.20
N LEU A 272 7.17 -2.74 -0.57
CA LEU A 272 7.23 -3.19 -1.97
C LEU A 272 5.92 -3.85 -2.38
N TRP A 273 5.48 -3.60 -3.57
CA TRP A 273 4.32 -4.22 -4.20
C TRP A 273 4.80 -5.35 -5.11
N ASP A 274 4.43 -6.63 -4.93
CA ASP A 274 3.77 -7.22 -3.76
C ASP A 274 4.34 -8.64 -3.52
N TRP A 275 3.82 -9.35 -2.55
CA TRP A 275 4.15 -10.75 -2.25
C TRP A 275 2.86 -11.55 -1.98
N ALA A 276 2.65 -12.61 -2.73
CA ALA A 276 1.42 -13.39 -2.65
C ALA A 276 1.35 -14.29 -1.39
N SER A 277 0.14 -14.48 -0.82
CA SER A 277 -0.10 -15.46 0.25
C SER A 277 0.13 -16.90 -0.19
N LYS A 278 -0.03 -17.17 -1.48
CA LYS A 278 0.30 -18.46 -2.10
C LYS A 278 1.22 -18.24 -3.28
N GLN A 279 2.46 -18.69 -3.13
CA GLN A 279 3.48 -18.54 -4.16
C GLN A 279 3.32 -19.57 -5.28
N TYR A 280 3.68 -19.19 -6.49
CA TYR A 280 3.84 -20.10 -7.60
C TYR A 280 5.04 -21.04 -7.36
N PRO A 281 5.12 -22.23 -8.01
CA PRO A 281 6.29 -23.08 -7.93
C PRO A 281 7.57 -22.34 -8.40
N ALA A 282 8.68 -22.44 -7.67
CA ALA A 282 9.93 -21.72 -7.96
C ALA A 282 10.40 -21.84 -9.41
N CYS A 283 10.20 -23.02 -10.04
CA CYS A 283 10.54 -23.25 -11.45
C CYS A 283 9.74 -22.38 -12.45
N LYS A 284 8.65 -21.71 -11.99
CA LYS A 284 7.85 -20.80 -12.80
C LYS A 284 8.31 -19.33 -12.71
N ALA A 285 9.24 -19.01 -11.83
CA ALA A 285 9.76 -17.65 -11.67
C ALA A 285 10.25 -17.05 -12.99
N ALA A 286 10.99 -17.86 -13.78
CA ALA A 286 11.53 -17.45 -15.07
C ALA A 286 10.48 -17.11 -16.14
N THR A 287 9.21 -17.49 -15.93
CA THR A 287 8.10 -17.23 -16.85
C THR A 287 7.02 -16.34 -16.26
N ASN A 288 7.24 -15.80 -15.05
CA ASN A 288 6.30 -14.89 -14.37
C ASN A 288 6.68 -13.44 -14.67
N GLY A 289 5.84 -12.72 -15.41
CA GLY A 289 6.04 -11.32 -15.76
C GLY A 289 5.47 -10.32 -14.74
N GLY A 290 4.85 -10.77 -13.63
CA GLY A 290 4.18 -9.91 -12.66
C GLY A 290 5.12 -9.16 -11.71
N TYR A 291 4.50 -8.43 -10.76
CA TYR A 291 5.20 -7.63 -9.73
C TYR A 291 5.95 -8.50 -8.71
N ASP A 292 5.42 -9.66 -8.36
CA ASP A 292 6.02 -10.55 -7.36
C ASP A 292 7.51 -10.80 -7.66
N ILE A 293 8.35 -10.65 -6.64
CA ILE A 293 9.81 -10.80 -6.76
C ILE A 293 10.30 -12.21 -6.38
N TYR A 294 9.38 -13.11 -5.96
CA TYR A 294 9.72 -14.44 -5.47
C TYR A 294 10.52 -15.24 -6.50
N GLU A 295 11.71 -15.74 -6.08
CA GLU A 295 12.65 -16.52 -6.89
C GLU A 295 13.13 -15.81 -8.20
N LYS A 296 13.02 -14.47 -8.24
CA LYS A 296 13.52 -13.64 -9.34
C LYS A 296 14.79 -12.89 -8.92
N PRO A 297 15.64 -12.41 -9.86
CA PRO A 297 16.83 -11.61 -9.54
C PRO A 297 16.53 -10.40 -8.64
N ALA A 298 15.37 -9.77 -8.81
CA ALA A 298 14.92 -8.66 -7.96
C ALA A 298 14.84 -9.02 -6.47
N GLN A 299 14.53 -10.28 -6.11
CA GLN A 299 14.54 -10.73 -4.71
C GLN A 299 15.93 -10.56 -4.07
N ALA A 300 16.98 -10.94 -4.79
CA ALA A 300 18.35 -10.78 -4.30
C ALA A 300 18.76 -9.31 -4.18
N VAL A 301 18.28 -8.45 -5.08
CA VAL A 301 18.48 -7.00 -4.99
C VAL A 301 17.80 -6.45 -3.75
N VAL A 302 16.52 -6.78 -3.52
CA VAL A 302 15.78 -6.36 -2.33
C VAL A 302 16.49 -6.82 -1.06
N LYS A 303 16.86 -8.10 -0.97
CA LYS A 303 17.60 -8.65 0.17
C LYS A 303 18.87 -7.87 0.47
N LYS A 304 19.69 -7.62 -0.57
CA LYS A 304 20.93 -6.85 -0.45
C LYS A 304 20.70 -5.46 0.18
N TYR A 305 19.70 -4.71 -0.31
CA TYR A 305 19.45 -3.36 0.20
C TYR A 305 18.78 -3.38 1.57
N TYR A 306 17.89 -4.31 1.83
CA TYR A 306 17.27 -4.44 3.16
C TYR A 306 18.27 -4.87 4.23
N ASP A 307 19.31 -5.62 3.88
CA ASP A 307 20.40 -5.95 4.81
C ASP A 307 21.34 -4.74 5.08
N MET A 308 21.36 -3.74 4.16
CA MET A 308 22.17 -2.52 4.33
C MET A 308 21.47 -1.44 5.18
N PHE A 309 20.12 -1.36 5.13
CA PHE A 309 19.31 -0.42 5.91
C PHE A 309 19.03 -0.98 7.30
#